data_e4fb0bf94fed1a8b877fa47889d4a931
#
_entry.id   e4fb0bf94fed1a8b877fa47889d4a931
#
_cell.length_a   1.000
_cell.length_b   1.000
_cell.length_c   1.000
_cell.angle_alpha   90.00
_cell.angle_beta   90.00
_cell.angle_gamma   90.00
#
_symmetry.space_group_name_H-M   'P 1'
#
loop_
_entity.id
_entity.type
_entity.pdbx_description
1 polymer ?
#
loop_
_entity_poly.entity_id
_entity_poly.type
_entity_poly.pdbx_seq_one_letter_code
_entity_poly.pdbx_strand_id
1 'polypeptide(L)'
;MKIFMALGFLLFVITAWANADVFIYPLGPQSMEAFRMTSANLAEKPIVKGSFEQERVLSRFNRSLKSSGNFIIAAELGMVWETLQPFPSTMALGKDYLVQSRPGGQNTVLSAQGNETFIRLAEVMSAVFSGNTQRLLDNFEVFYSGSVSNWELGLLPLDRVVASFAAKITMAGDSAIRSINISEQNGDVITYLMSNHSYPTDLNENEKAFFSAP
;
A
#
# COMPACT_ATOMS: atom_id res chain seq x y z
N MET A 1 7.62 -34.95 56.68
CA MET A 1 8.56 -34.29 55.76
C MET A 1 7.72 -33.74 54.60
N LYS A 2 7.31 -32.47 54.69
CA LYS A 2 6.42 -31.86 53.70
C LYS A 2 7.26 -31.01 52.75
N ILE A 3 7.29 -31.40 51.47
CA ILE A 3 7.99 -30.69 50.39
C ILE A 3 7.02 -29.66 49.86
N PHE A 4 7.31 -28.37 50.09
CA PHE A 4 6.61 -27.24 49.44
C PHE A 4 7.21 -27.03 48.03
N MET A 5 6.42 -27.33 47.03
CA MET A 5 6.75 -26.98 45.63
C MET A 5 6.25 -25.58 45.36
N ALA A 6 7.17 -24.61 45.30
CA ALA A 6 6.87 -23.23 44.89
C ALA A 6 6.75 -23.16 43.37
N LEU A 7 5.52 -22.97 42.89
CA LEU A 7 5.23 -22.75 41.48
C LEU A 7 5.48 -21.26 41.16
N GLY A 8 6.62 -20.95 40.57
CA GLY A 8 6.94 -19.61 40.09
C GLY A 8 6.09 -19.26 38.87
N PHE A 9 5.13 -18.35 39.06
CA PHE A 9 4.35 -17.78 37.95
C PHE A 9 5.21 -16.73 37.26
N LEU A 10 5.74 -17.06 36.09
CA LEU A 10 6.45 -16.12 35.24
C LEU A 10 5.40 -15.21 34.53
N LEU A 11 5.18 -14.03 35.06
CA LEU A 11 4.36 -13.01 34.42
C LEU A 11 5.09 -12.51 33.17
N PHE A 12 4.68 -13.00 32.01
CA PHE A 12 5.03 -12.40 30.74
C PHE A 12 4.27 -11.07 30.61
N VAL A 13 4.95 -9.97 30.91
CA VAL A 13 4.45 -8.63 30.59
C VAL A 13 4.58 -8.46 29.08
N ILE A 14 3.48 -8.71 28.36
CA ILE A 14 3.36 -8.29 26.96
C ILE A 14 3.22 -6.78 26.98
N THR A 15 4.31 -6.05 26.80
CA THR A 15 4.26 -4.63 26.49
C THR A 15 3.67 -4.49 25.09
N ALA A 16 2.36 -4.27 25.01
CA ALA A 16 1.75 -3.76 23.80
C ALA A 16 2.36 -2.37 23.56
N TRP A 17 3.26 -2.27 22.60
CA TRP A 17 3.71 -1.00 22.09
C TRP A 17 2.49 -0.41 21.37
N ALA A 18 1.79 0.52 22.01
CA ALA A 18 0.84 1.37 21.35
C ALA A 18 1.68 2.17 20.33
N ASN A 19 1.61 1.81 19.05
CA ASN A 19 2.19 2.63 18.00
C ASN A 19 1.52 4.00 18.09
N ALA A 20 2.31 5.02 18.41
CA ALA A 20 1.82 6.39 18.37
C ALA A 20 1.37 6.68 16.93
N ASP A 21 0.25 7.37 16.78
CA ASP A 21 -0.28 7.72 15.45
C ASP A 21 0.80 8.50 14.67
N VAL A 22 1.21 8.00 13.51
CA VAL A 22 2.23 8.63 12.68
C VAL A 22 1.92 10.09 12.36
N PHE A 23 0.65 10.47 12.36
CA PHE A 23 0.21 11.85 12.08
C PHE A 23 0.59 12.89 13.14
N ILE A 24 1.19 12.47 14.25
CA ILE A 24 1.81 13.42 15.21
C ILE A 24 3.27 13.76 14.87
N TYR A 25 3.85 13.14 13.83
CA TYR A 25 5.24 13.32 13.39
C TYR A 25 5.30 13.96 11.99
N PRO A 26 4.98 15.25 11.81
CA PRO A 26 5.08 15.90 10.52
C PRO A 26 6.51 15.79 9.98
N LEU A 27 6.64 15.58 8.67
CA LEU A 27 7.95 15.51 8.04
C LEU A 27 8.69 16.85 8.20
N GLY A 28 9.86 16.80 8.80
CA GLY A 28 10.66 17.97 9.12
C GLY A 28 12.16 17.72 8.94
N PRO A 29 13.02 18.71 9.22
CA PRO A 29 14.47 18.61 8.99
C PRO A 29 15.11 17.37 9.63
N GLN A 30 14.62 16.93 10.78
CA GLN A 30 15.18 15.80 11.53
C GLN A 30 14.82 14.44 10.91
N SER A 31 13.63 14.31 10.28
CA SER A 31 13.13 13.07 9.67
C SER A 31 13.35 13.02 8.16
N MET A 32 13.67 14.15 7.52
CA MET A 32 13.80 14.26 6.07
C MET A 32 14.87 13.33 5.49
N GLU A 33 16.01 13.18 6.16
CA GLU A 33 17.08 12.32 5.67
C GLU A 33 16.65 10.84 5.71
N ALA A 34 16.08 10.38 6.82
CA ALA A 34 15.58 9.00 6.94
C ALA A 34 14.46 8.73 5.92
N PHE A 35 13.55 9.69 5.71
CA PHE A 35 12.51 9.60 4.68
C PHE A 35 13.10 9.47 3.27
N ARG A 36 14.10 10.29 2.92
CA ARG A 36 14.77 10.21 1.60
C ARG A 36 15.47 8.87 1.41
N MET A 37 16.17 8.38 2.42
CA MET A 37 16.85 7.09 2.38
C MET A 37 15.84 5.94 2.21
N THR A 38 14.73 5.96 2.93
CA THR A 38 13.65 4.99 2.78
C THR A 38 13.08 5.01 1.35
N SER A 39 12.77 6.19 0.83
CA SER A 39 12.26 6.36 -0.53
C SER A 39 13.27 5.87 -1.58
N ALA A 40 14.55 6.18 -1.41
CA ALA A 40 15.61 5.70 -2.30
C ALA A 40 15.71 4.17 -2.31
N ASN A 41 15.71 3.53 -1.13
CA ASN A 41 15.74 2.07 -1.02
C ASN A 41 14.54 1.37 -1.69
N LEU A 42 13.37 1.98 -1.65
CA LEU A 42 12.19 1.48 -2.36
C LEU A 42 12.35 1.65 -3.87
N ALA A 43 12.88 2.81 -4.31
CA ALA A 43 13.10 3.13 -5.72
C ALA A 43 14.19 2.28 -6.40
N GLU A 44 15.14 1.72 -5.64
CA GLU A 44 16.17 0.79 -6.18
C GLU A 44 15.59 -0.49 -6.78
N LYS A 45 14.32 -0.78 -6.53
CA LYS A 45 13.65 -2.02 -6.97
C LYS A 45 12.62 -1.68 -8.04
N PRO A 46 13.02 -1.63 -9.32
CA PRO A 46 12.14 -1.18 -10.40
C PRO A 46 10.94 -2.12 -10.62
N ILE A 47 11.08 -3.40 -10.23
CA ILE A 47 10.00 -4.37 -10.27
C ILE A 47 9.90 -5.05 -8.90
N VAL A 48 8.70 -4.97 -8.32
CA VAL A 48 8.36 -5.63 -7.06
C VAL A 48 7.15 -6.51 -7.31
N LYS A 49 7.25 -7.78 -6.97
CA LYS A 49 6.13 -8.73 -6.97
C LYS A 49 5.92 -9.27 -5.57
N GLY A 50 4.70 -9.68 -5.27
CA GLY A 50 4.38 -10.29 -3.99
C GLY A 50 2.94 -10.71 -3.89
N SER A 51 2.55 -11.06 -2.68
CA SER A 51 1.17 -11.42 -2.34
C SER A 51 0.59 -10.39 -1.38
N PHE A 52 -0.72 -10.22 -1.41
CA PHE A 52 -1.44 -9.39 -0.45
C PHE A 52 -2.58 -10.13 0.22
N GLU A 53 -2.85 -9.74 1.44
CA GLU A 53 -4.12 -9.96 2.13
C GLU A 53 -4.76 -8.61 2.35
N GLN A 54 -6.04 -8.50 2.03
CA GLN A 54 -6.82 -7.27 2.20
C GLN A 54 -7.96 -7.54 3.17
N GLU A 55 -8.18 -6.62 4.09
CA GLU A 55 -9.40 -6.52 4.88
C GLU A 55 -10.01 -5.13 4.70
N ARG A 56 -11.28 -5.07 4.29
CA ARG A 56 -12.07 -3.85 4.25
C ARG A 56 -13.13 -3.89 5.32
N VAL A 57 -13.01 -3.03 6.30
CA VAL A 57 -14.01 -2.84 7.36
C VAL A 57 -15.04 -1.82 6.88
N LEU A 58 -16.29 -2.28 6.75
CA LEU A 58 -17.44 -1.46 6.39
C LEU A 58 -18.06 -0.91 7.68
N SER A 59 -17.69 0.31 8.06
CA SER A 59 -18.04 0.91 9.35
C SER A 59 -19.55 0.98 9.60
N ARG A 60 -20.32 1.34 8.58
CA ARG A 60 -21.79 1.42 8.66
C ARG A 60 -22.48 0.09 8.92
N PHE A 61 -21.87 -1.02 8.49
CA PHE A 61 -22.46 -2.36 8.56
C PHE A 61 -21.84 -3.22 9.65
N ASN A 62 -20.79 -2.73 10.33
CA ASN A 62 -19.98 -3.50 11.26
C ASN A 62 -19.57 -4.87 10.69
N ARG A 63 -19.12 -4.88 9.44
CA ARG A 63 -18.71 -6.07 8.69
C ARG A 63 -17.34 -5.85 8.09
N SER A 64 -16.60 -6.96 7.93
CA SER A 64 -15.36 -6.94 7.15
C SER A 64 -15.49 -7.84 5.91
N LEU A 65 -14.85 -7.39 4.84
CA LEU A 65 -14.67 -8.13 3.60
C LEU A 65 -13.20 -8.47 3.49
N LYS A 66 -12.89 -9.73 3.25
CA LYS A 66 -11.51 -10.20 3.08
C LYS A 66 -11.28 -10.62 1.65
N SER A 67 -10.12 -10.29 1.12
CA SER A 67 -9.65 -10.76 -0.17
C SER A 67 -8.14 -10.99 -0.11
N SER A 68 -7.64 -11.80 -1.05
CA SER A 68 -6.20 -12.04 -1.15
C SER A 68 -5.82 -12.28 -2.61
N GLY A 69 -4.55 -12.09 -2.90
CA GLY A 69 -4.05 -12.27 -4.26
C GLY A 69 -2.59 -11.87 -4.39
N ASN A 70 -2.21 -11.51 -5.62
CA ASN A 70 -0.86 -11.14 -5.99
C ASN A 70 -0.81 -9.71 -6.52
N PHE A 71 0.36 -9.11 -6.45
CA PHE A 71 0.60 -7.81 -7.06
C PHE A 71 1.91 -7.78 -7.85
N ILE A 72 1.94 -6.93 -8.85
CA ILE A 72 3.14 -6.52 -9.57
C ILE A 72 3.17 -4.99 -9.56
N ILE A 73 4.27 -4.40 -9.14
CA ILE A 73 4.55 -2.98 -9.25
C ILE A 73 5.79 -2.87 -10.14
N ALA A 74 5.66 -2.19 -11.25
CA ALA A 74 6.74 -1.91 -12.18
C ALA A 74 6.83 -0.40 -12.40
N ALA A 75 7.89 0.24 -11.88
CA ALA A 75 8.02 1.70 -11.81
C ALA A 75 7.79 2.41 -13.16
N GLU A 76 8.23 1.78 -14.26
CA GLU A 76 8.12 2.33 -15.60
C GLU A 76 6.81 1.98 -16.33
N LEU A 77 6.12 0.91 -15.90
CA LEU A 77 4.96 0.36 -16.61
C LEU A 77 3.65 0.64 -15.87
N GLY A 78 3.66 0.59 -14.53
CA GLY A 78 2.48 0.74 -13.71
C GLY A 78 2.33 -0.38 -12.68
N MET A 79 1.09 -0.82 -12.42
CA MET A 79 0.84 -1.87 -11.43
C MET A 79 -0.24 -2.84 -11.89
N VAL A 80 -0.14 -4.09 -11.41
CA VAL A 80 -1.17 -5.12 -11.55
C VAL A 80 -1.58 -5.58 -10.16
N TRP A 81 -2.87 -5.67 -9.95
CA TRP A 81 -3.49 -6.17 -8.74
C TRP A 81 -4.40 -7.33 -9.11
N GLU A 82 -3.99 -8.56 -8.78
CA GLU A 82 -4.71 -9.78 -9.10
C GLU A 82 -5.35 -10.34 -7.83
N THR A 83 -6.64 -10.16 -7.68
CA THR A 83 -7.42 -10.79 -6.62
C THR A 83 -7.70 -12.24 -7.01
N LEU A 84 -7.34 -13.18 -6.13
CA LEU A 84 -7.58 -14.61 -6.30
C LEU A 84 -8.78 -15.09 -5.48
N GLN A 85 -8.98 -14.51 -4.30
CA GLN A 85 -10.04 -14.88 -3.35
C GLN A 85 -10.79 -13.63 -2.86
N PRO A 86 -12.09 -13.68 -2.59
CA PRO A 86 -13.01 -14.80 -2.88
C PRO A 86 -13.48 -14.82 -4.34
N PHE A 87 -13.40 -13.69 -5.05
CA PHE A 87 -13.85 -13.53 -6.44
C PHE A 87 -12.67 -13.09 -7.30
N PRO A 88 -12.19 -13.96 -8.20
CA PRO A 88 -11.08 -13.62 -9.06
C PRO A 88 -11.34 -12.38 -9.92
N SER A 89 -10.37 -11.47 -9.93
CA SER A 89 -10.39 -10.29 -10.78
C SER A 89 -8.97 -9.73 -10.92
N THR A 90 -8.68 -9.11 -12.04
CA THR A 90 -7.41 -8.43 -12.27
C THR A 90 -7.66 -6.97 -12.57
N MET A 91 -6.90 -6.10 -11.91
CA MET A 91 -6.84 -4.68 -12.21
C MET A 91 -5.41 -4.36 -12.65
N ALA A 92 -5.26 -3.86 -13.87
CA ALA A 92 -3.99 -3.38 -14.40
C ALA A 92 -4.07 -1.87 -14.62
N LEU A 93 -3.21 -1.12 -13.94
CA LEU A 93 -3.04 0.31 -14.09
C LEU A 93 -1.76 0.56 -14.89
N GLY A 94 -1.90 0.98 -16.13
CA GLY A 94 -0.82 1.44 -16.98
C GLY A 94 -0.67 2.96 -16.95
N LYS A 95 0.15 3.50 -17.84
CA LYS A 95 0.37 4.96 -17.97
C LYS A 95 -0.89 5.70 -18.43
N ASP A 96 -1.62 5.10 -19.39
CA ASP A 96 -2.70 5.77 -20.11
C ASP A 96 -4.07 5.10 -19.94
N TYR A 97 -4.15 3.98 -19.21
CA TYR A 97 -5.38 3.23 -19.03
C TYR A 97 -5.37 2.40 -17.75
N LEU A 98 -6.57 2.10 -17.29
CA LEU A 98 -6.85 1.10 -16.27
C LEU A 98 -7.73 0.05 -16.90
N VAL A 99 -7.32 -1.20 -16.82
CA VAL A 99 -8.10 -2.36 -17.26
C VAL A 99 -8.53 -3.13 -16.03
N GLN A 100 -9.83 -3.39 -15.91
CA GLN A 100 -10.38 -4.34 -14.96
C GLN A 100 -10.97 -5.51 -15.70
N SER A 101 -10.52 -6.71 -15.40
CA SER A 101 -11.00 -7.97 -15.98
C SER A 101 -11.51 -8.92 -14.91
N ARG A 102 -12.46 -9.77 -15.30
CA ARG A 102 -13.00 -10.85 -14.48
C ARG A 102 -13.15 -12.09 -15.34
N PRO A 103 -12.94 -13.30 -14.80
CA PRO A 103 -13.13 -14.54 -15.55
C PRO A 103 -14.54 -14.62 -16.14
N GLY A 104 -14.64 -14.83 -17.45
CA GLY A 104 -15.92 -14.93 -18.17
C GLY A 104 -16.70 -13.63 -18.34
N GLY A 105 -16.13 -12.48 -17.91
CA GLY A 105 -16.72 -11.14 -18.06
C GLY A 105 -16.07 -10.35 -19.19
N GLN A 106 -16.68 -9.20 -19.53
CA GLN A 106 -16.04 -8.23 -20.42
C GLN A 106 -15.05 -7.38 -19.62
N ASN A 107 -13.94 -7.02 -20.26
CA ASN A 107 -12.99 -6.08 -19.68
C ASN A 107 -13.62 -4.67 -19.61
N THR A 108 -13.46 -4.02 -18.47
CA THR A 108 -13.76 -2.60 -18.34
C THR A 108 -12.45 -1.84 -18.53
N VAL A 109 -12.41 -0.94 -19.51
CA VAL A 109 -11.24 -0.11 -19.82
C VAL A 109 -11.58 1.34 -19.52
N LEU A 110 -10.77 1.98 -18.67
CA LEU A 110 -10.82 3.41 -18.40
C LEU A 110 -9.56 4.04 -19.01
N SER A 111 -9.74 4.96 -19.95
CA SER A 111 -8.63 5.71 -20.55
C SER A 111 -8.32 6.96 -19.71
N ALA A 112 -7.05 7.35 -19.69
CA ALA A 112 -6.60 8.63 -19.18
C ALA A 112 -7.17 9.81 -19.99
N GLN A 113 -7.43 9.60 -21.28
CA GLN A 113 -7.88 10.66 -22.18
C GLN A 113 -9.24 11.24 -21.73
N GLY A 114 -9.22 12.49 -21.28
CA GLY A 114 -10.42 13.19 -20.80
C GLY A 114 -10.96 12.73 -19.44
N ASN A 115 -10.21 11.93 -18.69
CA ASN A 115 -10.58 11.42 -17.38
C ASN A 115 -9.61 11.91 -16.29
N GLU A 116 -9.89 13.10 -15.74
CA GLU A 116 -9.06 13.71 -14.69
C GLU A 116 -8.96 12.81 -13.43
N THR A 117 -10.05 12.14 -13.06
CA THR A 117 -10.06 11.24 -11.91
C THR A 117 -9.06 10.09 -12.09
N PHE A 118 -9.02 9.52 -13.31
CA PHE A 118 -8.05 8.49 -13.63
C PHE A 118 -6.61 9.02 -13.53
N ILE A 119 -6.34 10.18 -14.14
CA ILE A 119 -5.00 10.79 -14.13
C ILE A 119 -4.53 11.01 -12.69
N ARG A 120 -5.38 11.59 -11.84
CA ARG A 120 -5.04 11.82 -10.43
C ARG A 120 -4.79 10.54 -9.67
N LEU A 121 -5.62 9.50 -9.87
CA LEU A 121 -5.42 8.21 -9.23
C LEU A 121 -4.10 7.56 -9.66
N ALA A 122 -3.79 7.59 -10.96
CA ALA A 122 -2.54 7.05 -11.50
C ALA A 122 -1.31 7.80 -10.97
N GLU A 123 -1.36 9.12 -10.88
CA GLU A 123 -0.30 9.96 -10.30
C GLU A 123 -0.04 9.61 -8.84
N VAL A 124 -1.10 9.46 -8.05
CA VAL A 124 -1.00 9.10 -6.63
C VAL A 124 -0.43 7.70 -6.44
N MET A 125 -0.94 6.72 -7.17
CA MET A 125 -0.43 5.36 -7.11
C MET A 125 1.05 5.32 -7.53
N SER A 126 1.41 6.04 -8.60
CA SER A 126 2.81 6.18 -9.01
C SER A 126 3.66 6.85 -7.93
N ALA A 127 3.18 7.91 -7.27
CA ALA A 127 3.91 8.59 -6.21
C ALA A 127 4.18 7.65 -5.02
N VAL A 128 3.16 6.90 -4.60
CA VAL A 128 3.24 5.99 -3.45
C VAL A 128 4.22 4.84 -3.70
N PHE A 129 4.18 4.24 -4.90
CA PHE A 129 4.95 3.02 -5.18
C PHE A 129 6.29 3.24 -5.87
N SER A 130 6.56 4.43 -6.46
CA SER A 130 7.83 4.71 -7.14
C SER A 130 8.97 5.09 -6.20
N GLY A 131 8.71 5.32 -4.91
CA GLY A 131 9.69 5.89 -3.99
C GLY A 131 10.12 7.32 -4.37
N ASN A 132 9.38 8.01 -5.23
CA ASN A 132 9.71 9.36 -5.66
C ASN A 132 9.28 10.37 -4.60
N THR A 133 10.25 10.80 -3.80
CA THR A 133 10.06 11.76 -2.70
C THR A 133 9.33 13.03 -3.12
N GLN A 134 9.72 13.62 -4.27
CA GLN A 134 9.12 14.88 -4.74
C GLN A 134 7.65 14.69 -5.08
N ARG A 135 7.30 13.62 -5.81
CA ARG A 135 5.89 13.33 -6.13
C ARG A 135 5.03 13.09 -4.89
N LEU A 136 5.60 12.48 -3.84
CA LEU A 136 4.88 12.34 -2.57
C LEU A 136 4.60 13.70 -1.95
N LEU A 137 5.61 14.58 -1.89
CA LEU A 137 5.47 15.93 -1.32
C LEU A 137 4.55 16.83 -2.14
N ASP A 138 4.48 16.65 -3.45
CA ASP A 138 3.59 17.42 -4.32
C ASP A 138 2.11 17.04 -4.16
N ASN A 139 1.83 15.80 -3.75
CA ASN A 139 0.46 15.25 -3.67
C ASN A 139 -0.06 15.10 -2.25
N PHE A 140 0.84 15.08 -1.23
CA PHE A 140 0.45 14.80 0.15
C PHE A 140 1.14 15.73 1.15
N GLU A 141 0.45 16.05 2.23
CA GLU A 141 1.11 16.38 3.48
C GLU A 141 1.66 15.08 4.07
N VAL A 142 2.97 15.08 4.34
CA VAL A 142 3.74 13.87 4.67
C VAL A 142 4.13 13.87 6.14
N PHE A 143 3.93 12.74 6.78
CA PHE A 143 4.33 12.43 8.15
C PHE A 143 5.24 11.22 8.12
N TYR A 144 6.28 11.21 8.94
CA TYR A 144 7.26 10.12 8.94
C TYR A 144 7.78 9.84 10.34
N SER A 145 7.80 8.57 10.71
CA SER A 145 8.40 8.10 11.95
C SER A 145 9.25 6.84 11.74
N GLY A 146 10.16 6.60 12.65
CA GLY A 146 11.02 5.42 12.65
C GLY A 146 12.36 5.61 11.93
N SER A 147 12.88 4.52 11.38
CA SER A 147 14.18 4.42 10.71
C SER A 147 14.03 3.72 9.36
N VAL A 148 15.09 3.72 8.54
CA VAL A 148 15.08 3.06 7.22
C VAL A 148 14.71 1.57 7.28
N SER A 149 15.02 0.89 8.39
CA SER A 149 14.73 -0.55 8.58
C SER A 149 13.40 -0.83 9.28
N ASN A 150 12.73 0.19 9.80
CA ASN A 150 11.40 0.08 10.42
C ASN A 150 10.76 1.46 10.41
N TRP A 151 10.04 1.78 9.36
CA TRP A 151 9.46 3.09 9.09
C TRP A 151 7.94 3.04 9.05
N GLU A 152 7.36 4.17 9.37
CA GLU A 152 5.94 4.45 9.18
C GLU A 152 5.78 5.79 8.48
N LEU A 153 4.90 5.84 7.48
CA LEU A 153 4.61 6.98 6.63
C LEU A 153 3.12 7.28 6.71
N GLY A 154 2.79 8.51 7.07
CA GLY A 154 1.44 9.06 7.02
C GLY A 154 1.29 10.03 5.85
N LEU A 155 0.20 9.92 5.11
CA LEU A 155 -0.09 10.73 3.94
C LEU A 155 -1.50 11.32 4.04
N LEU A 156 -1.62 12.65 4.04
CA LEU A 156 -2.89 13.35 3.89
C LEU A 156 -2.96 13.94 2.49
N PRO A 157 -3.94 13.56 1.66
CA PRO A 157 -4.05 14.06 0.29
C PRO A 157 -4.26 15.58 0.25
N LEU A 158 -3.51 16.29 -0.60
CA LEU A 158 -3.69 17.71 -0.87
C LEU A 158 -4.78 17.95 -1.93
N ASP A 159 -4.97 17.02 -2.84
CA ASP A 159 -5.98 17.11 -3.90
C ASP A 159 -7.33 16.59 -3.41
N ARG A 160 -8.42 17.36 -3.72
CA ARG A 160 -9.78 17.02 -3.28
C ARG A 160 -10.34 15.76 -3.92
N VAL A 161 -9.96 15.45 -5.15
CA VAL A 161 -10.41 14.23 -5.84
C VAL A 161 -9.82 13.02 -5.13
N VAL A 162 -8.51 13.05 -4.83
CA VAL A 162 -7.84 12.00 -4.06
C VAL A 162 -8.43 11.87 -2.66
N ALA A 163 -8.65 13.00 -1.97
CA ALA A 163 -9.25 13.03 -0.64
C ALA A 163 -10.67 12.44 -0.61
N SER A 164 -11.40 12.43 -1.73
CA SER A 164 -12.73 11.80 -1.81
C SER A 164 -12.68 10.27 -1.73
N PHE A 165 -11.55 9.65 -2.10
CA PHE A 165 -11.33 8.19 -2.03
C PHE A 165 -10.58 7.78 -0.78
N ALA A 166 -9.61 8.60 -0.35
CA ALA A 166 -8.77 8.33 0.80
C ALA A 166 -8.66 9.58 1.68
N ALA A 167 -9.25 9.56 2.86
CA ALA A 167 -9.11 10.65 3.82
C ALA A 167 -7.69 10.71 4.39
N LYS A 168 -7.10 9.54 4.64
CA LYS A 168 -5.70 9.39 5.05
C LYS A 168 -5.18 8.01 4.65
N ILE A 169 -3.86 7.94 4.41
CA ILE A 169 -3.16 6.70 4.09
C ILE A 169 -2.03 6.56 5.10
N THR A 170 -1.86 5.37 5.69
CA THR A 170 -0.64 5.00 6.42
C THR A 170 0.04 3.84 5.73
N MET A 171 1.36 3.88 5.70
CA MET A 171 2.19 2.82 5.17
C MET A 171 3.27 2.48 6.19
N ALA A 172 3.61 1.21 6.32
CA ALA A 172 4.71 0.80 7.16
C ALA A 172 5.54 -0.29 6.47
N GLY A 173 6.81 -0.34 6.81
CA GLY A 173 7.70 -1.32 6.21
C GLY A 173 9.13 -1.28 6.72
N ASP A 174 9.95 -2.00 6.00
CA ASP A 174 11.40 -2.12 6.20
C ASP A 174 12.11 -1.85 4.86
N SER A 175 12.76 -2.85 4.29
CA SER A 175 13.29 -2.83 2.92
C SER A 175 12.19 -2.96 1.86
N ALA A 176 10.93 -3.16 2.25
CA ALA A 176 9.75 -3.24 1.42
C ALA A 176 8.54 -2.65 2.14
N ILE A 177 7.49 -2.32 1.41
CA ILE A 177 6.19 -1.97 1.99
C ILE A 177 5.58 -3.25 2.56
N ARG A 178 5.25 -3.25 3.87
CA ARG A 178 4.65 -4.39 4.58
C ARG A 178 3.16 -4.23 4.81
N SER A 179 2.73 -2.99 5.01
CA SER A 179 1.31 -2.69 5.19
C SER A 179 0.93 -1.35 4.58
N ILE A 180 -0.32 -1.27 4.14
CA ILE A 180 -0.96 -0.03 3.70
C ILE A 180 -2.34 0.00 4.34
N ASN A 181 -2.67 1.10 5.02
CA ASN A 181 -4.01 1.35 5.54
C ASN A 181 -4.58 2.60 4.88
N ILE A 182 -5.79 2.49 4.34
CA ILE A 182 -6.52 3.58 3.73
C ILE A 182 -7.78 3.81 4.55
N SER A 183 -7.91 5.00 5.12
CA SER A 183 -9.16 5.42 5.76
C SER A 183 -9.97 6.24 4.76
N GLU A 184 -11.19 5.83 4.48
CA GLU A 184 -12.11 6.52 3.58
C GLU A 184 -12.93 7.59 4.33
N GLN A 185 -13.49 8.56 3.61
CA GLN A 185 -14.31 9.63 4.19
C GLN A 185 -15.59 9.13 4.88
N ASN A 186 -16.11 7.98 4.46
CA ASN A 186 -17.31 7.35 5.03
C ASN A 186 -17.02 6.58 6.33
N GLY A 187 -15.75 6.56 6.77
CA GLY A 187 -15.28 5.83 7.95
C GLY A 187 -14.87 4.38 7.67
N ASP A 188 -14.98 3.89 6.44
CA ASP A 188 -14.45 2.58 6.07
C ASP A 188 -12.92 2.59 6.17
N VAL A 189 -12.35 1.42 6.46
CA VAL A 189 -10.90 1.25 6.51
C VAL A 189 -10.52 0.05 5.66
N ILE A 190 -9.53 0.23 4.79
CA ILE A 190 -8.95 -0.85 3.99
C ILE A 190 -7.52 -1.06 4.47
N THR A 191 -7.22 -2.28 4.89
CA THR A 191 -5.88 -2.71 5.28
C THR A 191 -5.36 -3.71 4.27
N TYR A 192 -4.15 -3.47 3.75
CA TYR A 192 -3.38 -4.42 2.98
C TYR A 192 -2.18 -4.88 3.79
N LEU A 193 -1.97 -6.18 3.89
CA LEU A 193 -0.74 -6.80 4.37
C LEU A 193 -0.01 -7.38 3.17
N MET A 194 1.23 -6.94 2.94
CA MET A 194 2.02 -7.30 1.77
C MET A 194 3.16 -8.23 2.17
N SER A 195 3.29 -9.34 1.47
CA SER A 195 4.24 -10.42 1.80
C SER A 195 4.84 -11.06 0.55
N ASN A 196 5.74 -12.04 0.75
CA ASN A 196 6.34 -12.82 -0.33
C ASN A 196 6.98 -11.96 -1.44
N HIS A 197 7.63 -10.86 -1.03
CA HIS A 197 8.26 -9.93 -1.98
C HIS A 197 9.39 -10.61 -2.76
N SER A 198 9.41 -10.35 -4.06
CA SER A 198 10.49 -10.71 -4.96
C SER A 198 10.80 -9.54 -5.91
N TYR A 199 12.04 -9.46 -6.36
CA TYR A 199 12.57 -8.30 -7.09
C TYR A 199 13.24 -8.78 -8.40
N PRO A 200 12.46 -9.23 -9.38
CA PRO A 200 13.01 -9.67 -10.65
C PRO A 200 13.57 -8.48 -11.45
N THR A 201 14.53 -8.76 -12.33
CA THR A 201 15.10 -7.75 -13.23
C THR A 201 14.22 -7.49 -14.45
N ASP A 202 13.32 -8.42 -14.80
CA ASP A 202 12.39 -8.30 -15.93
C ASP A 202 11.07 -9.03 -15.64
N LEU A 203 10.03 -8.67 -16.38
CA LEU A 203 8.74 -9.33 -16.39
C LEU A 203 8.73 -10.40 -17.48
N ASN A 204 8.03 -11.51 -17.26
CA ASN A 204 7.75 -12.46 -18.32
C ASN A 204 6.70 -11.91 -19.29
N GLU A 205 6.54 -12.56 -20.45
CA GLU A 205 5.67 -12.09 -21.53
C GLU A 205 4.18 -11.99 -21.12
N ASN A 206 3.70 -12.91 -20.28
CA ASN A 206 2.32 -12.86 -19.76
C ASN A 206 2.11 -11.66 -18.83
N GLU A 207 3.12 -11.33 -18.03
CA GLU A 207 3.09 -10.19 -17.12
C GLU A 207 3.19 -8.87 -17.89
N LYS A 208 4.03 -8.81 -18.93
CA LYS A 208 4.12 -7.64 -19.82
C LYS A 208 2.80 -7.37 -20.55
N ALA A 209 2.06 -8.43 -20.89
CA ALA A 209 0.77 -8.30 -21.54
C ALA A 209 -0.27 -7.53 -20.72
N PHE A 210 -0.19 -7.54 -19.37
CA PHE A 210 -1.05 -6.71 -18.53
C PHE A 210 -0.84 -5.20 -18.75
N PHE A 211 0.35 -4.81 -19.19
CA PHE A 211 0.73 -3.42 -19.43
C PHE A 211 0.67 -3.03 -20.91
N SER A 212 0.17 -3.90 -21.76
CA SER A 212 -0.10 -3.59 -23.16
C SER A 212 -1.50 -3.00 -23.28
N ALA A 213 -1.65 -1.99 -24.16
CA ALA A 213 -2.96 -1.41 -24.44
C ALA A 213 -3.93 -2.51 -24.94
N PRO A 214 -5.19 -2.52 -24.47
CA PRO A 214 -6.20 -3.48 -24.92
C PRO A 214 -6.58 -3.24 -26.37
#